data_7804b22a096497554c1e3ccd1472b093
#
_entry.id   7804b22a096497554c1e3ccd1472b093
#
_cell.length_a   1.000
_cell.length_b   1.000
_cell.length_c   1.000
_cell.angle_alpha   90.00
_cell.angle_beta   90.00
_cell.angle_gamma   90.00
#
_symmetry.space_group_name_H-M   'P 1'
#
loop_
_entity.id
_entity.type
_entity.pdbx_description
1 polymer ?
#
loop_
_entity_poly.entity_id
_entity_poly.type
_entity_poly.pdbx_seq_one_letter_code
_entity_poly.pdbx_strand_id
1 'polypeptide(L)'
;MPDAFERRRQVRRTFQGRVSCDKSDRGYENYTNLLRDGYKIRIFLNDVEQAHCLIADPDEGWIMRHQIAGGKPVFVGRVAQTEIVKGNISIRLERQFRSGDGGQ
;
A
#
# COMPACT_ATOMS: atom_id res chain seq x y z
N MET A 1 -15.17 1.45 26.81
CA MET A 1 -13.79 1.35 26.45
C MET A 1 -13.55 0.13 25.59
N PRO A 2 -12.62 0.23 24.72
CA PRO A 2 -12.33 -0.95 23.93
C PRO A 2 -11.66 -1.97 24.81
N ASP A 3 -12.16 -3.14 24.73
CA ASP A 3 -11.59 -4.22 25.49
C ASP A 3 -10.46 -4.85 24.73
N ALA A 4 -9.92 -5.92 25.27
CA ALA A 4 -8.80 -6.59 24.64
C ALA A 4 -9.19 -7.15 23.27
N PHE A 5 -10.43 -7.58 23.14
CA PHE A 5 -10.88 -8.10 21.88
C PHE A 5 -10.87 -7.01 20.81
N GLU A 6 -11.35 -5.84 21.18
CA GLU A 6 -11.36 -4.72 20.25
C GLU A 6 -9.96 -4.36 19.84
N ARG A 7 -9.03 -4.33 20.78
CA ARG A 7 -7.66 -4.00 20.45
C ARG A 7 -7.02 -5.05 19.57
N ARG A 8 -7.36 -6.30 19.77
CA ARG A 8 -6.79 -7.33 18.92
C ARG A 8 -7.25 -7.22 17.49
N ARG A 9 -8.49 -6.79 17.29
CA ARG A 9 -8.97 -6.60 15.94
C ARG A 9 -8.35 -5.40 15.29
N GLN A 10 -7.74 -4.54 16.07
CA GLN A 10 -7.14 -3.33 15.55
C GLN A 10 -5.64 -3.50 15.41
N VAL A 11 -5.23 -4.64 14.88
CA VAL A 11 -3.81 -4.83 14.62
C VAL A 11 -3.36 -4.05 13.41
N ARG A 12 -4.19 -3.20 12.88
CA ARG A 12 -3.80 -2.34 11.79
C ARG A 12 -2.84 -1.30 12.30
N ARG A 13 -1.86 -1.04 11.50
CA ARG A 13 -0.86 -0.03 11.80
C ARG A 13 -0.74 0.88 10.61
N THR A 14 -0.29 2.09 10.84
CA THR A 14 0.06 2.98 9.76
C THR A 14 1.57 2.98 9.62
N PHE A 15 2.03 3.13 8.40
CA PHE A 15 3.44 3.22 8.10
C PHE A 15 3.71 4.62 7.59
N GLN A 16 4.71 5.27 8.16
CA GLN A 16 4.96 6.66 7.83
C GLN A 16 5.97 6.87 6.73
N GLY A 17 6.66 5.84 6.34
CA GLY A 17 7.68 5.94 5.34
C GLY A 17 7.13 5.74 3.94
N ARG A 18 8.01 5.92 2.97
CA ARG A 18 7.68 5.71 1.57
C ARG A 18 7.75 4.23 1.23
N VAL A 19 6.80 3.74 0.46
CA VAL A 19 6.84 2.37 -0.05
C VAL A 19 6.76 2.42 -1.56
N SER A 20 7.44 1.47 -2.21
CA SER A 20 7.50 1.42 -3.66
C SER A 20 7.74 0.00 -4.12
N CYS A 21 7.07 -0.42 -5.17
CA CYS A 21 7.35 -1.70 -5.79
C CYS A 21 8.41 -1.58 -6.87
N ASP A 22 8.96 -0.40 -7.08
CA ASP A 22 10.01 -0.17 -8.06
C ASP A 22 11.35 -0.38 -7.40
N LYS A 23 12.13 -1.35 -7.90
CA LYS A 23 13.41 -1.71 -7.30
C LYS A 23 14.39 -0.55 -7.23
N SER A 24 14.27 0.40 -8.15
CA SER A 24 15.19 1.52 -8.19
C SER A 24 14.76 2.67 -7.30
N ASP A 25 13.60 2.57 -6.69
CA ASP A 25 13.09 3.63 -5.84
C ASP A 25 13.52 3.43 -4.40
N ARG A 26 13.77 4.54 -3.70
CA ARG A 26 14.22 4.48 -2.31
C ARG A 26 13.20 3.86 -1.36
N GLY A 27 11.95 3.74 -1.77
CA GLY A 27 10.92 3.11 -0.95
C GLY A 27 10.84 1.61 -1.10
N TYR A 28 11.67 1.02 -1.97
CA TYR A 28 11.56 -0.40 -2.26
C TYR A 28 11.94 -1.26 -1.05
N GLU A 29 12.95 -0.84 -0.32
CA GLU A 29 13.40 -1.61 0.83
C GLU A 29 12.30 -1.68 1.89
N ASN A 30 11.63 -0.57 2.15
CA ASN A 30 10.50 -0.55 3.09
C ASN A 30 9.42 -1.51 2.63
N TYR A 31 9.10 -1.46 1.35
CA TYR A 31 8.05 -2.29 0.78
C TYR A 31 8.36 -3.77 0.99
N THR A 32 9.58 -4.19 0.62
CA THR A 32 9.93 -5.60 0.72
C THR A 32 10.03 -6.06 2.17
N ASN A 33 10.53 -5.20 3.05
CA ASN A 33 10.62 -5.55 4.46
C ASN A 33 9.25 -5.76 5.07
N LEU A 34 8.29 -4.91 4.74
CA LEU A 34 6.94 -5.04 5.26
C LEU A 34 6.28 -6.33 4.78
N LEU A 35 6.46 -6.66 3.52
CA LEU A 35 5.92 -7.91 3.00
C LEU A 35 6.56 -9.12 3.66
N ARG A 36 7.88 -9.06 3.85
CA ARG A 36 8.60 -10.15 4.51
C ARG A 36 8.11 -10.35 5.94
N ASP A 37 7.73 -9.26 6.59
CA ASP A 37 7.25 -9.32 7.96
C ASP A 37 5.80 -9.77 8.05
N GLY A 38 5.18 -10.08 6.92
CA GLY A 38 3.85 -10.64 6.91
C GLY A 38 2.73 -9.64 6.86
N TYR A 39 3.01 -8.42 6.45
CA TYR A 39 1.97 -7.40 6.34
C TYR A 39 1.44 -7.32 4.92
N LYS A 40 0.16 -7.01 4.84
CA LYS A 40 -0.46 -6.56 3.61
C LYS A 40 -0.47 -5.04 3.65
N ILE A 41 -0.07 -4.42 2.57
CA ILE A 41 0.06 -2.96 2.48
C ILE A 41 -1.15 -2.43 1.73
N ARG A 42 -1.88 -1.52 2.36
CA ARG A 42 -3.04 -0.89 1.74
C ARG A 42 -2.82 0.61 1.71
N ILE A 43 -3.05 1.19 0.55
CA ILE A 43 -2.78 2.61 0.32
C ILE A 43 -4.10 3.35 0.22
N PHE A 44 -4.20 4.46 0.94
CA PHE A 44 -5.41 5.29 0.93
C PHE A 44 -5.03 6.71 0.55
N LEU A 45 -5.84 7.30 -0.29
CA LEU A 45 -5.72 8.70 -0.69
C LEU A 45 -6.99 9.39 -0.21
N ASN A 46 -6.84 10.35 0.69
CA ASN A 46 -7.99 11.04 1.29
C ASN A 46 -9.02 10.03 1.79
N ASP A 47 -8.52 8.99 2.47
CA ASP A 47 -9.32 7.91 3.07
C ASP A 47 -10.02 6.99 2.09
N VAL A 48 -9.70 7.09 0.80
CA VAL A 48 -10.25 6.18 -0.20
C VAL A 48 -9.16 5.23 -0.64
N GLU A 49 -9.42 3.94 -0.55
CA GLU A 49 -8.41 2.95 -0.89
C GLU A 49 -8.09 3.00 -2.38
N GLN A 50 -6.80 2.90 -2.69
CA GLN A 50 -6.30 3.01 -4.05
C GLN A 50 -5.80 1.66 -4.52
N ALA A 51 -6.07 1.36 -5.78
CA ALA A 51 -5.52 0.18 -6.43
C ALA A 51 -4.44 0.61 -7.42
N HIS A 52 -3.62 -0.34 -7.80
CA HIS A 52 -2.61 -0.13 -8.84
C HIS A 52 -1.57 0.95 -8.48
N CYS A 53 -1.32 1.13 -7.19
CA CYS A 53 -0.30 2.05 -6.75
C CYS A 53 1.07 1.42 -6.89
N LEU A 54 2.01 2.21 -7.38
CA LEU A 54 3.40 1.79 -7.51
C LEU A 54 4.25 2.37 -6.40
N ILE A 55 3.98 3.61 -6.02
CA ILE A 55 4.72 4.32 -4.99
C ILE A 55 3.73 5.09 -4.14
N ALA A 56 3.96 5.12 -2.84
CA ALA A 56 3.17 5.95 -1.93
C ALA A 56 4.10 6.62 -0.95
N ASP A 57 3.95 7.93 -0.81
CA ASP A 57 4.79 8.71 0.09
C ASP A 57 3.91 9.59 0.98
N PRO A 58 3.61 9.13 2.19
CA PRO A 58 2.76 9.91 3.10
C PRO A 58 3.39 11.24 3.52
N ASP A 59 4.71 11.26 3.61
CA ASP A 59 5.43 12.42 4.07
C ASP A 59 5.34 13.54 3.05
N GLU A 60 5.50 13.20 1.77
CA GLU A 60 5.42 14.19 0.70
C GLU A 60 4.00 14.34 0.16
N GLY A 61 3.11 13.45 0.52
CA GLY A 61 1.70 13.61 0.18
C GLY A 61 1.34 13.30 -1.25
N TRP A 62 1.88 12.22 -1.80
CA TRP A 62 1.52 11.83 -3.15
C TRP A 62 1.64 10.31 -3.33
N ILE A 63 0.94 9.83 -4.35
CA ILE A 63 1.08 8.46 -4.82
C ILE A 63 1.35 8.48 -6.30
N MET A 64 2.01 7.43 -6.77
CA MET A 64 2.11 7.17 -8.20
C MET A 64 1.33 5.89 -8.48
N ARG A 65 0.46 5.93 -9.46
CA ARG A 65 -0.36 4.77 -9.80
C ARG A 65 -0.50 4.67 -11.30
N HIS A 66 -0.93 3.50 -11.77
CA HIS A 66 -1.23 3.33 -13.18
C HIS A 66 -2.45 4.17 -13.54
N GLN A 67 -2.42 4.75 -14.73
CA GLN A 67 -3.61 5.37 -15.30
C GLN A 67 -4.57 4.27 -15.70
N ILE A 68 -5.82 4.43 -15.31
CA ILE A 68 -6.85 3.44 -15.59
C ILE A 68 -7.95 4.12 -16.41
N ALA A 69 -8.37 3.49 -17.47
CA ALA A 69 -9.49 3.95 -18.27
C ALA A 69 -10.34 2.74 -18.60
N GLY A 70 -11.65 2.87 -18.32
CA GLY A 70 -12.55 1.75 -18.57
C GLY A 70 -12.17 0.50 -17.79
N GLY A 71 -11.60 0.69 -16.59
CA GLY A 71 -11.21 -0.43 -15.76
C GLY A 71 -9.91 -1.10 -16.15
N LYS A 72 -9.19 -0.55 -17.11
CA LYS A 72 -7.97 -1.17 -17.61
C LYS A 72 -6.83 -0.18 -17.61
N PRO A 73 -5.60 -0.66 -17.44
CA PRO A 73 -4.44 0.23 -17.55
C PRO A 73 -4.33 0.83 -18.94
N VAL A 74 -3.86 2.06 -19.00
CA VAL A 74 -3.66 2.78 -20.25
C VAL A 74 -2.23 2.55 -20.70
N PHE A 75 -2.06 2.19 -21.97
CA PHE A 75 -0.74 1.98 -22.53
C PHE A 75 -0.50 2.94 -23.68
N VAL A 76 0.75 3.37 -23.83
CA VAL A 76 1.20 4.03 -25.03
C VAL A 76 2.28 3.11 -25.59
N GLY A 77 1.98 2.48 -26.72
CA GLY A 77 2.84 1.42 -27.18
C GLY A 77 2.85 0.28 -26.18
N ARG A 78 4.01 -0.05 -25.66
CA ARG A 78 4.16 -1.11 -24.66
C ARG A 78 4.36 -0.57 -23.25
N VAL A 79 4.21 0.73 -23.07
CA VAL A 79 4.51 1.35 -21.80
C VAL A 79 3.21 1.70 -21.10
N ALA A 80 3.04 1.11 -19.92
CA ALA A 80 1.89 1.43 -19.07
C ALA A 80 2.08 2.86 -18.56
N GLN A 81 1.04 3.65 -18.67
CA GLN A 81 1.09 5.04 -18.25
C GLN A 81 0.83 5.15 -16.77
N THR A 82 1.52 6.07 -16.13
CA THR A 82 1.36 6.32 -14.70
C THR A 82 0.96 7.76 -14.49
N GLU A 83 0.46 8.02 -13.29
CA GLU A 83 0.09 9.38 -12.89
C GLU A 83 0.42 9.57 -11.44
N ILE A 84 0.73 10.82 -11.08
CA ILE A 84 0.98 11.19 -9.70
C ILE A 84 -0.23 11.94 -9.19
N VAL A 85 -0.75 11.52 -8.04
CA VAL A 85 -1.90 12.15 -7.44
C VAL A 85 -1.53 12.60 -6.05
N LYS A 86 -1.81 13.85 -5.73
CA LYS A 86 -1.47 14.42 -4.44
C LYS A 86 -2.67 14.41 -3.51
N GLY A 87 -2.38 14.32 -2.23
CA GLY A 87 -3.43 14.35 -1.23
C GLY A 87 -2.92 13.83 0.09
N ASN A 88 -3.84 13.48 0.94
CA ASN A 88 -3.52 12.92 2.25
C ASN A 88 -3.34 11.42 2.07
N ILE A 89 -2.10 10.97 2.21
CA ILE A 89 -1.75 9.58 1.95
C ILE A 89 -1.62 8.83 3.26
N SER A 90 -2.25 7.68 3.31
CA SER A 90 -2.19 6.80 4.47
C SER A 90 -1.79 5.42 3.99
N ILE A 91 -0.74 4.88 4.59
CA ILE A 91 -0.32 3.51 4.31
C ILE A 91 -0.72 2.69 5.52
N ARG A 92 -1.64 1.77 5.32
CA ARG A 92 -2.15 0.94 6.42
C ARG A 92 -1.65 -0.46 6.27
N LEU A 93 -1.18 -1.00 7.38
CA LEU A 93 -0.60 -2.33 7.42
C LEU A 93 -1.59 -3.27 8.07
N GLU A 94 -1.80 -4.40 7.43
CA GLU A 94 -2.72 -5.40 7.91
C GLU A 94 -1.95 -6.68 8.06
N ARG A 95 -1.95 -7.26 9.24
CA ARG A 95 -1.23 -8.51 9.44
C ARG A 95 -1.97 -9.62 8.72
N GLN A 96 -1.25 -10.33 7.89
CA GLN A 96 -1.84 -11.45 7.19
C GLN A 96 -1.59 -12.72 7.96
N PHE A 97 -2.66 -13.45 8.20
CA PHE A 97 -2.54 -14.79 8.72
C PHE A 97 -2.76 -15.74 7.57
N ARG A 98 -1.84 -16.65 7.40
CA ARG A 98 -2.04 -17.69 6.42
C ARG A 98 -2.54 -18.90 7.15
N SER A 99 -3.60 -19.49 6.63
CA SER A 99 -4.18 -20.62 7.33
C SER A 99 -3.19 -21.76 7.45
N GLY A 100 -2.28 -21.86 6.49
CA GLY A 100 -1.23 -22.86 6.62
C GLY A 100 -0.38 -22.63 7.83
N ASP A 101 -0.08 -21.37 8.13
CA ASP A 101 0.71 -21.08 9.31
C ASP A 101 -0.06 -21.38 10.56
N GLY A 102 -1.30 -20.94 10.60
CA GLY A 102 -2.10 -21.14 11.78
C GLY A 102 -2.51 -22.59 11.97
N GLY A 103 -2.61 -23.31 10.89
CA GLY A 103 -3.05 -24.67 10.96
C GLY A 103 -1.97 -25.67 11.24
N GLN A 104 -0.80 -25.27 11.23
CA GLN A 104 0.31 -26.19 11.39
C GLN A 104 0.47 -26.71 12.77
#